data_bf677cf3c7e07d46363e6f13e70ac096
#
_entry.id   bf677cf3c7e07d46363e6f13e70ac096
#
_cell.length_a   1.000
_cell.length_b   1.000
_cell.length_c   1.000
_cell.angle_alpha   90.00
_cell.angle_beta   90.00
_cell.angle_gamma   90.00
#
_symmetry.space_group_name_H-M   'P 1'
#
loop_
_entity.id
_entity.type
_entity.pdbx_description
1 polymer ?
#
loop_
_entity_poly.entity_id
_entity_poly.type
_entity_poly.pdbx_seq_one_letter_code
_entity_poly.pdbx_strand_id
1 'polypeptide(L)'
;MIVSGAELVVAGLGVDIEGRHIVQDVDFVAHPGQVVGILGPNGSGKSTMLRSIFHSRRPTKGTVTVDGVDVWARDTKWSSRHISVVLQETPAEFPLTCGEIVRMGRTPHKKSWRSLSEGDLALCGAAMELMEVGDLATSTFSRISGGERQRVTIARALAQQTGLLIMDEPTNHLDIHHQLKVMELSRRLRSTVVVALHDINLAARFCDTLVLMSKGTCVAAGAPSAVLSPGILDDVYKVCTHLGRHPSGAVQVTVL
;
A
#
# COMPACT_ATOMS: atom_id res chain seq x y z
N MET A 1 3.43 20.41 4.48
CA MET A 1 3.83 19.90 5.82
C MET A 1 4.31 18.48 5.60
N ILE A 2 5.54 18.18 6.04
CA ILE A 2 6.11 16.85 5.81
C ILE A 2 5.68 15.99 7.00
N VAL A 3 4.84 14.99 6.76
CA VAL A 3 4.43 14.03 7.78
C VAL A 3 5.59 13.06 8.01
N SER A 4 5.96 12.84 9.26
CA SER A 4 6.95 11.82 9.64
C SER A 4 6.34 10.43 9.44
N GLY A 5 7.16 9.45 9.04
CA GLY A 5 6.74 8.05 8.99
C GLY A 5 6.30 7.56 10.36
N ALA A 6 5.26 6.75 10.38
CA ALA A 6 4.77 6.08 11.57
C ALA A 6 5.36 4.66 11.68
N GLU A 7 5.60 4.17 12.89
CA GLU A 7 5.92 2.75 13.10
C GLU A 7 4.64 1.91 12.99
N LEU A 8 4.70 0.83 12.22
CA LEU A 8 3.66 -0.20 12.19
C LEU A 8 4.20 -1.50 12.79
N VAL A 9 3.50 -2.02 13.80
CA VAL A 9 3.77 -3.35 14.35
C VAL A 9 2.55 -4.23 14.14
N VAL A 10 2.75 -5.37 13.49
CA VAL A 10 1.78 -6.45 13.33
C VAL A 10 2.29 -7.63 14.14
N ALA A 11 1.52 -8.08 15.13
CA ALA A 11 1.93 -9.14 16.06
C ALA A 11 0.87 -10.23 16.19
N GLY A 12 1.24 -11.45 15.80
CA GLY A 12 0.40 -12.65 15.88
C GLY A 12 -0.91 -12.53 15.10
N LEU A 13 -0.92 -11.79 13.99
CA LEU A 13 -2.15 -11.45 13.26
C LEU A 13 -2.81 -12.69 12.66
N GLY A 14 -4.04 -12.96 13.06
CA GLY A 14 -4.90 -13.97 12.48
C GLY A 14 -6.24 -13.40 12.02
N VAL A 15 -6.75 -13.88 10.89
CA VAL A 15 -8.04 -13.48 10.33
C VAL A 15 -8.80 -14.70 9.82
N ASP A 16 -9.98 -14.90 10.38
CA ASP A 16 -10.91 -15.95 9.94
C ASP A 16 -12.06 -15.34 9.14
N ILE A 17 -12.47 -16.03 8.08
CA ILE A 17 -13.64 -15.67 7.26
C ILE A 17 -14.49 -16.93 7.09
N GLU A 18 -15.73 -16.88 7.52
CA GLU A 18 -16.68 -18.00 7.39
C GLU A 18 -16.10 -19.35 7.87
N GLY A 19 -15.40 -19.32 9.02
CA GLY A 19 -14.76 -20.49 9.61
C GLY A 19 -13.47 -20.96 8.93
N ARG A 20 -12.97 -20.22 7.93
CA ARG A 20 -11.70 -20.53 7.26
C ARG A 20 -10.61 -19.58 7.74
N HIS A 21 -9.46 -20.12 8.08
CA HIS A 21 -8.27 -19.35 8.42
C HIS A 21 -7.66 -18.75 7.14
N ILE A 22 -7.80 -17.45 6.95
CA ILE A 22 -7.27 -16.73 5.78
C ILE A 22 -5.88 -16.17 6.06
N VAL A 23 -5.65 -15.69 7.28
CA VAL A 23 -4.35 -15.21 7.76
C VAL A 23 -4.09 -15.87 9.11
N GLN A 24 -2.87 -16.36 9.32
CA GLN A 24 -2.49 -17.11 10.52
C GLN A 24 -1.12 -16.65 11.00
N ASP A 25 -1.07 -16.14 12.22
CA ASP A 25 0.14 -15.86 12.99
C ASP A 25 1.20 -15.08 12.21
N VAL A 26 0.79 -13.92 11.68
CA VAL A 26 1.68 -13.06 10.89
C VAL A 26 2.28 -11.99 11.78
N ASP A 27 3.63 -11.93 11.77
CA ASP A 27 4.43 -10.96 12.49
C ASP A 27 5.32 -10.16 11.54
N PHE A 28 5.31 -8.85 11.63
CA PHE A 28 6.32 -7.98 11.04
C PHE A 28 6.26 -6.57 11.62
N VAL A 29 7.36 -5.84 11.42
CA VAL A 29 7.48 -4.42 11.78
C VAL A 29 7.87 -3.62 10.55
N ALA A 30 7.21 -2.48 10.34
CA ALA A 30 7.64 -1.45 9.41
C ALA A 30 8.10 -0.23 10.21
N HIS A 31 9.39 0.06 10.17
CA HIS A 31 9.95 1.22 10.86
C HIS A 31 9.64 2.54 10.13
N PRO A 32 9.67 3.68 10.84
CA PRO A 32 9.36 4.98 10.25
C PRO A 32 10.15 5.26 8.96
N GLY A 33 9.41 5.58 7.89
CA GLY A 33 9.98 5.91 6.59
C GLY A 33 10.43 4.72 5.73
N GLN A 34 10.27 3.47 6.20
CA GLN A 34 10.56 2.28 5.42
C GLN A 34 9.47 1.98 4.38
N VAL A 35 9.89 1.34 3.29
CA VAL A 35 9.02 0.69 2.30
C VAL A 35 9.03 -0.82 2.56
N VAL A 36 7.91 -1.37 3.01
CA VAL A 36 7.72 -2.81 3.25
C VAL A 36 6.90 -3.41 2.12
N GLY A 37 7.49 -4.34 1.38
CA GLY A 37 6.83 -5.08 0.30
C GLY A 37 6.18 -6.36 0.81
N ILE A 38 4.90 -6.55 0.50
CA ILE A 38 4.19 -7.80 0.77
C ILE A 38 4.11 -8.60 -0.52
N LEU A 39 4.74 -9.75 -0.54
CA LEU A 39 4.78 -10.68 -1.67
C LEU A 39 3.99 -11.96 -1.37
N GLY A 40 3.64 -12.68 -2.41
CA GLY A 40 2.99 -14.00 -2.33
C GLY A 40 2.01 -14.22 -3.48
N PRO A 41 1.67 -15.47 -3.78
CA PRO A 41 0.73 -15.81 -4.84
C PRO A 41 -0.68 -15.30 -4.54
N ASN A 42 -1.56 -15.34 -5.56
CA ASN A 42 -2.97 -15.01 -5.37
C ASN A 42 -3.60 -15.96 -4.33
N GLY A 43 -4.45 -15.40 -3.47
CA GLY A 43 -5.06 -16.16 -2.37
C GLY A 43 -4.15 -16.42 -1.17
N SER A 44 -2.93 -15.87 -1.12
CA SER A 44 -2.03 -16.03 0.04
C SER A 44 -2.44 -15.24 1.28
N GLY A 45 -3.47 -14.37 1.20
CA GLY A 45 -3.97 -13.61 2.33
C GLY A 45 -3.51 -12.14 2.38
N LYS A 46 -2.71 -11.65 1.42
CA LYS A 46 -2.15 -10.27 1.39
C LYS A 46 -3.22 -9.20 1.63
N SER A 47 -4.22 -9.12 0.76
CA SER A 47 -5.27 -8.09 0.86
C SER A 47 -6.11 -8.22 2.14
N THR A 48 -6.32 -9.45 2.64
CA THR A 48 -7.02 -9.68 3.91
C THR A 48 -6.21 -9.16 5.08
N MET A 49 -4.92 -9.41 5.10
CA MET A 49 -3.99 -8.87 6.10
C MET A 49 -3.97 -7.33 6.03
N LEU A 50 -3.80 -6.74 4.85
CA LEU A 50 -3.82 -5.28 4.69
C LEU A 50 -5.14 -4.67 5.21
N ARG A 51 -6.29 -5.29 4.92
CA ARG A 51 -7.60 -4.83 5.42
C ARG A 51 -7.68 -4.80 6.95
N SER A 52 -6.95 -5.67 7.63
CA SER A 52 -6.87 -5.64 9.09
C SER A 52 -5.97 -4.52 9.59
N ILE A 53 -4.93 -4.16 8.84
CA ILE A 53 -4.04 -3.05 9.20
C ILE A 53 -4.76 -1.70 9.06
N PHE A 54 -5.53 -1.48 7.98
CA PHE A 54 -6.23 -0.21 7.78
C PHE A 54 -7.67 -0.17 8.31
N HIS A 55 -7.98 -0.95 9.34
CA HIS A 55 -9.24 -0.88 10.10
C HIS A 55 -10.50 -1.22 9.27
N SER A 56 -10.37 -2.05 8.22
CA SER A 56 -11.51 -2.48 7.40
C SER A 56 -12.05 -3.86 7.80
N ARG A 57 -11.18 -4.75 8.28
CA ARG A 57 -11.55 -6.10 8.75
C ARG A 57 -10.88 -6.41 10.07
N ARG A 58 -11.69 -6.57 11.11
CA ARG A 58 -11.18 -6.87 12.45
C ARG A 58 -10.47 -8.22 12.46
N PRO A 59 -9.23 -8.30 13.00
CA PRO A 59 -8.55 -9.57 13.18
C PRO A 59 -9.27 -10.44 14.22
N THR A 60 -9.17 -11.76 14.08
CA THR A 60 -9.65 -12.73 15.07
C THR A 60 -8.63 -12.97 16.18
N LYS A 61 -7.34 -12.75 15.88
CA LYS A 61 -6.21 -12.86 16.81
C LYS A 61 -5.15 -11.80 16.51
N GLY A 62 -4.29 -11.58 17.49
CA GLY A 62 -3.16 -10.67 17.36
C GLY A 62 -3.54 -9.19 17.45
N THR A 63 -2.56 -8.35 17.24
CA THR A 63 -2.69 -6.90 17.36
C THR A 63 -2.03 -6.18 16.20
N VAL A 64 -2.56 -5.01 15.87
CA VAL A 64 -1.98 -4.07 14.89
C VAL A 64 -1.84 -2.73 15.58
N THR A 65 -0.62 -2.23 15.70
CA THR A 65 -0.38 -0.92 16.30
C THR A 65 0.31 0.03 15.32
N VAL A 66 -0.07 1.30 15.37
CA VAL A 66 0.57 2.40 14.66
C VAL A 66 1.05 3.40 15.70
N ASP A 67 2.36 3.66 15.76
CA ASP A 67 3.04 4.45 16.80
C ASP A 67 2.64 3.99 18.22
N GLY A 68 2.62 2.67 18.44
CA GLY A 68 2.25 2.04 19.71
C GLY A 68 0.76 2.08 20.06
N VAL A 69 -0.09 2.65 19.19
CA VAL A 69 -1.55 2.73 19.41
C VAL A 69 -2.24 1.59 18.66
N ASP A 70 -2.99 0.75 19.38
CA ASP A 70 -3.80 -0.31 18.75
C ASP A 70 -4.87 0.31 17.86
N VAL A 71 -4.80 -0.03 16.57
CA VAL A 71 -5.72 0.45 15.52
C VAL A 71 -7.17 0.09 15.86
N TRP A 72 -7.38 -1.10 16.45
CA TRP A 72 -8.72 -1.63 16.73
C TRP A 72 -9.30 -1.16 18.08
N ALA A 73 -8.49 -0.50 18.90
CA ALA A 73 -8.94 0.23 20.09
C ALA A 73 -9.40 1.67 19.78
N ARG A 74 -9.28 2.11 18.52
CA ARG A 74 -9.64 3.45 18.05
C ARG A 74 -10.83 3.41 17.09
N ASP A 75 -11.41 4.58 16.83
CA ASP A 75 -12.46 4.73 15.82
C ASP A 75 -11.88 4.87 14.39
N THR A 76 -12.75 4.72 13.39
CA THR A 76 -12.39 4.87 11.98
C THR A 76 -11.88 6.27 11.63
N LYS A 77 -12.26 7.29 12.39
CA LYS A 77 -11.80 8.66 12.21
C LYS A 77 -10.34 8.80 12.62
N TRP A 78 -9.94 8.16 13.72
CA TRP A 78 -8.55 8.09 14.11
C TRP A 78 -7.73 7.35 13.05
N SER A 79 -8.16 6.16 12.65
CA SER A 79 -7.50 5.36 11.62
C SER A 79 -7.30 6.16 10.32
N SER A 80 -8.34 6.83 9.82
CA SER A 80 -8.27 7.63 8.59
C SER A 80 -7.39 8.88 8.68
N ARG A 81 -6.97 9.31 9.87
CA ARG A 81 -6.01 10.39 10.06
C ARG A 81 -4.56 9.90 10.13
N HIS A 82 -4.35 8.63 10.39
CA HIS A 82 -3.02 8.04 10.58
C HIS A 82 -2.63 7.10 9.43
N ILE A 83 -3.63 6.52 8.75
CA ILE A 83 -3.44 5.53 7.69
C ILE A 83 -4.16 6.00 6.43
N SER A 84 -3.45 6.16 5.33
CA SER A 84 -4.03 6.33 3.99
C SER A 84 -3.94 5.03 3.21
N VAL A 85 -4.90 4.83 2.28
CA VAL A 85 -5.06 3.55 1.59
C VAL A 85 -5.32 3.74 0.10
N VAL A 86 -4.59 2.97 -0.71
CA VAL A 86 -4.86 2.74 -2.13
C VAL A 86 -5.31 1.29 -2.28
N LEU A 87 -6.57 1.08 -2.66
CA LEU A 87 -7.14 -0.25 -2.88
C LEU A 87 -6.90 -0.70 -4.32
N GLN A 88 -6.87 -2.00 -4.55
CA GLN A 88 -6.74 -2.63 -5.86
C GLN A 88 -7.87 -2.23 -6.81
N GLU A 89 -9.10 -2.16 -6.31
CA GLU A 89 -10.27 -1.77 -7.07
C GLU A 89 -10.92 -0.54 -6.45
N THR A 90 -11.14 0.49 -7.26
CA THR A 90 -11.95 1.64 -6.90
C THR A 90 -13.20 1.62 -7.78
N PRO A 91 -14.41 1.55 -7.19
CA PRO A 91 -15.64 1.59 -7.98
C PRO A 91 -15.65 2.83 -8.89
N ALA A 92 -15.85 2.62 -10.19
CA ALA A 92 -15.82 3.69 -11.18
C ALA A 92 -17.17 4.39 -11.37
N GLU A 93 -18.21 3.96 -10.67
CA GLU A 93 -19.60 4.36 -10.91
C GLU A 93 -19.99 5.73 -10.33
N PHE A 94 -19.06 6.43 -9.68
CA PHE A 94 -19.35 7.74 -9.10
C PHE A 94 -19.28 8.84 -10.17
N PRO A 95 -20.32 9.69 -10.28
CA PRO A 95 -20.35 10.84 -11.19
C PRO A 95 -19.52 12.03 -10.64
N LEU A 96 -18.35 11.72 -10.07
CA LEU A 96 -17.44 12.69 -9.48
C LEU A 96 -16.30 13.02 -10.45
N THR A 97 -15.81 14.25 -10.38
CA THR A 97 -14.59 14.65 -11.07
C THR A 97 -13.35 14.09 -10.36
N CYS A 98 -12.24 13.97 -11.09
CA CYS A 98 -10.97 13.53 -10.52
C CYS A 98 -10.52 14.44 -9.36
N GLY A 99 -10.70 15.76 -9.52
CA GLY A 99 -10.41 16.72 -8.45
C GLY A 99 -11.26 16.50 -7.20
N GLU A 100 -12.55 16.15 -7.34
CA GLU A 100 -13.42 15.82 -6.20
C GLU A 100 -12.96 14.53 -5.51
N ILE A 101 -12.57 13.51 -6.27
CA ILE A 101 -12.00 12.26 -5.71
C ILE A 101 -10.75 12.58 -4.87
N VAL A 102 -9.82 13.38 -5.38
CA VAL A 102 -8.60 13.74 -4.63
C VAL A 102 -8.92 14.54 -3.38
N ARG A 103 -9.89 15.49 -3.45
CA ARG A 103 -10.36 16.27 -2.28
C ARG A 103 -10.96 15.39 -1.18
N MET A 104 -11.52 14.22 -1.49
CA MET A 104 -11.98 13.26 -0.48
C MET A 104 -10.85 12.82 0.47
N GLY A 105 -9.59 12.82 0.02
CA GLY A 105 -8.43 12.57 0.87
C GLY A 105 -8.31 13.54 2.05
N ARG A 106 -8.87 14.74 1.95
CA ARG A 106 -8.88 15.72 3.07
C ARG A 106 -10.05 15.58 4.02
N THR A 107 -11.05 14.72 3.71
CA THR A 107 -12.24 14.51 4.54
C THR A 107 -11.93 14.19 6.01
N PRO A 108 -10.97 13.32 6.36
CA PRO A 108 -10.65 13.00 7.75
C PRO A 108 -10.17 14.21 8.58
N HIS A 109 -9.61 15.22 7.92
CA HIS A 109 -9.05 16.41 8.56
C HIS A 109 -10.05 17.55 8.71
N LYS A 110 -11.24 17.45 8.09
CA LYS A 110 -12.29 18.47 8.24
C LYS A 110 -12.76 18.55 9.69
N LYS A 111 -12.83 19.75 10.23
CA LYS A 111 -13.35 20.04 11.58
C LYS A 111 -14.87 20.20 11.62
N SER A 112 -15.51 20.45 10.47
CA SER A 112 -16.95 20.69 10.36
C SER A 112 -17.43 20.48 8.91
N TRP A 113 -18.72 20.75 8.64
CA TRP A 113 -19.34 20.79 7.31
C TRP A 113 -18.80 21.92 6.40
N ARG A 114 -17.80 22.67 6.84
CA ARG A 114 -17.20 23.76 6.05
C ARG A 114 -16.49 23.22 4.80
N SER A 115 -16.33 24.08 3.81
CA SER A 115 -15.48 23.85 2.64
C SER A 115 -14.04 23.52 3.05
N LEU A 116 -13.27 22.91 2.16
CA LEU A 116 -11.83 22.72 2.34
C LEU A 116 -11.15 24.09 2.42
N SER A 117 -10.11 24.18 3.24
CA SER A 117 -9.25 25.37 3.31
C SER A 117 -8.41 25.50 2.04
N GLU A 118 -7.87 26.70 1.78
CA GLU A 118 -6.91 26.91 0.68
C GLU A 118 -5.69 25.98 0.81
N GLY A 119 -5.22 25.74 2.04
CA GLY A 119 -4.14 24.79 2.30
C GLY A 119 -4.51 23.35 1.93
N ASP A 120 -5.74 22.92 2.19
CA ASP A 120 -6.23 21.59 1.76
C ASP A 120 -6.30 21.49 0.24
N LEU A 121 -6.77 22.54 -0.42
CA LEU A 121 -6.83 22.59 -1.91
C LEU A 121 -5.43 22.57 -2.52
N ALA A 122 -4.47 23.31 -1.95
CA ALA A 122 -3.08 23.29 -2.38
C ALA A 122 -2.44 21.90 -2.24
N LEU A 123 -2.72 21.17 -1.13
CA LEU A 123 -2.27 19.78 -0.94
C LEU A 123 -2.87 18.84 -1.99
N CYS A 124 -4.16 19.00 -2.32
CA CYS A 124 -4.79 18.22 -3.38
C CYS A 124 -4.17 18.49 -4.75
N GLY A 125 -3.94 19.78 -5.10
CA GLY A 125 -3.28 20.17 -6.33
C GLY A 125 -1.87 19.57 -6.44
N ALA A 126 -1.06 19.72 -5.39
CA ALA A 126 0.30 19.17 -5.36
C ALA A 126 0.32 17.65 -5.52
N ALA A 127 -0.64 16.93 -4.91
CA ALA A 127 -0.77 15.49 -5.08
C ALA A 127 -1.16 15.09 -6.52
N MET A 128 -2.02 15.87 -7.17
CA MET A 128 -2.40 15.66 -8.58
C MET A 128 -1.23 15.91 -9.53
N GLU A 129 -0.46 16.98 -9.33
CA GLU A 129 0.75 17.26 -10.11
C GLU A 129 1.79 16.16 -9.95
N LEU A 130 2.02 15.69 -8.71
CA LEU A 130 2.97 14.62 -8.43
C LEU A 130 2.63 13.32 -9.17
N MET A 131 1.33 13.05 -9.38
CA MET A 131 0.82 11.88 -10.11
C MET A 131 0.54 12.15 -11.58
N GLU A 132 0.87 13.34 -12.10
CA GLU A 132 0.64 13.75 -13.51
C GLU A 132 -0.83 13.56 -13.94
N VAL A 133 -1.74 14.05 -13.12
CA VAL A 133 -3.19 14.04 -13.36
C VAL A 133 -3.84 15.41 -13.10
N GLY A 134 -3.04 16.48 -13.07
CA GLY A 134 -3.53 17.84 -12.83
C GLY A 134 -4.51 18.31 -13.89
N ASP A 135 -4.23 18.01 -15.16
CA ASP A 135 -5.07 18.30 -16.32
C ASP A 135 -6.42 17.55 -16.31
N LEU A 136 -6.50 16.45 -15.57
CA LEU A 136 -7.72 15.66 -15.41
C LEU A 136 -8.65 16.16 -14.29
N ALA A 137 -8.32 17.25 -13.60
CA ALA A 137 -9.04 17.70 -12.40
C ALA A 137 -10.55 17.87 -12.62
N THR A 138 -10.98 18.32 -13.80
CA THR A 138 -12.38 18.53 -14.18
C THR A 138 -13.00 17.34 -14.90
N SER A 139 -12.19 16.34 -15.28
CA SER A 139 -12.67 15.15 -15.99
C SER A 139 -13.44 14.24 -15.05
N THR A 140 -14.51 13.60 -15.57
CA THR A 140 -15.31 12.62 -14.80
C THR A 140 -14.47 11.36 -14.57
N PHE A 141 -14.34 10.91 -13.32
CA PHE A 141 -13.52 9.78 -12.91
C PHE A 141 -13.87 8.47 -13.65
N SER A 142 -15.15 8.24 -13.95
CA SER A 142 -15.58 7.03 -14.70
C SER A 142 -15.17 7.03 -16.17
N ARG A 143 -14.79 8.20 -16.74
CA ARG A 143 -14.50 8.36 -18.18
C ARG A 143 -13.01 8.32 -18.52
N ILE A 144 -12.13 8.30 -17.52
CA ILE A 144 -10.68 8.23 -17.72
C ILE A 144 -10.20 6.77 -17.77
N SER A 145 -9.01 6.52 -18.29
CA SER A 145 -8.40 5.19 -18.39
C SER A 145 -8.12 4.55 -17.03
N GLY A 146 -7.93 3.23 -16.99
CA GLY A 146 -7.60 2.50 -15.76
C GLY A 146 -6.34 3.00 -15.07
N GLY A 147 -5.28 3.28 -15.85
CA GLY A 147 -4.04 3.83 -15.33
C GLY A 147 -4.19 5.25 -14.77
N GLU A 148 -4.98 6.11 -15.42
CA GLU A 148 -5.31 7.44 -14.90
C GLU A 148 -6.11 7.35 -13.60
N ARG A 149 -7.12 6.47 -13.54
CA ARG A 149 -7.88 6.21 -12.30
C ARG A 149 -6.97 5.79 -11.16
N GLN A 150 -6.02 4.91 -11.43
CA GLN A 150 -5.06 4.47 -10.42
C GLN A 150 -4.21 5.63 -9.91
N ARG A 151 -3.69 6.48 -10.80
CA ARG A 151 -2.92 7.68 -10.42
C ARG A 151 -3.75 8.68 -9.62
N VAL A 152 -5.01 8.91 -9.99
CA VAL A 152 -5.95 9.76 -9.22
C VAL A 152 -6.20 9.18 -7.83
N THR A 153 -6.35 7.86 -7.71
CA THR A 153 -6.54 7.18 -6.42
C THR A 153 -5.29 7.30 -5.52
N ILE A 154 -4.09 7.19 -6.10
CA ILE A 154 -2.84 7.43 -5.38
C ILE A 154 -2.75 8.92 -4.96
N ALA A 155 -3.08 9.87 -5.84
CA ALA A 155 -3.11 11.29 -5.51
C ALA A 155 -4.06 11.58 -4.32
N ARG A 156 -5.24 10.93 -4.27
CA ARG A 156 -6.15 11.01 -3.13
C ARG A 156 -5.50 10.56 -1.83
N ALA A 157 -4.79 9.42 -1.84
CA ALA A 157 -4.11 8.89 -0.66
C ALA A 157 -2.96 9.80 -0.21
N LEU A 158 -2.20 10.36 -1.14
CA LEU A 158 -1.14 11.34 -0.85
C LEU A 158 -1.68 12.65 -0.26
N ALA A 159 -2.80 13.15 -0.80
CA ALA A 159 -3.47 14.34 -0.29
C ALA A 159 -3.93 14.17 1.18
N GLN A 160 -4.13 12.95 1.65
CA GLN A 160 -4.53 12.65 3.03
C GLN A 160 -3.42 12.98 4.04
N GLN A 161 -2.13 12.96 3.66
CA GLN A 161 -1.00 13.35 4.52
C GLN A 161 -0.95 12.54 5.83
N THR A 162 -0.77 11.24 5.72
CA THR A 162 -0.68 10.31 6.88
C THR A 162 0.73 9.78 7.08
N GLY A 163 1.05 9.35 8.31
CA GLY A 163 2.33 8.72 8.64
C GLY A 163 2.50 7.32 8.05
N LEU A 164 1.40 6.62 7.74
CA LEU A 164 1.39 5.30 7.12
C LEU A 164 0.55 5.31 5.84
N LEU A 165 1.15 4.85 4.75
CA LEU A 165 0.49 4.63 3.45
C LEU A 165 0.45 3.14 3.15
N ILE A 166 -0.74 2.61 2.93
CA ILE A 166 -0.96 1.21 2.51
C ILE A 166 -1.40 1.20 1.06
N MET A 167 -0.77 0.36 0.26
CA MET A 167 -1.11 0.19 -1.15
C MET A 167 -1.31 -1.30 -1.48
N ASP A 168 -2.51 -1.65 -1.94
CA ASP A 168 -2.83 -3.00 -2.38
C ASP A 168 -2.74 -3.04 -3.92
N GLU A 169 -1.65 -3.61 -4.43
CA GLU A 169 -1.34 -3.77 -5.86
C GLU A 169 -1.42 -2.46 -6.68
N PRO A 170 -0.73 -1.38 -6.24
CA PRO A 170 -0.86 -0.05 -6.85
C PRO A 170 -0.30 0.03 -8.27
N THR A 171 0.48 -0.95 -8.70
CA THR A 171 1.11 -0.99 -10.02
C THR A 171 0.25 -1.65 -11.09
N ASN A 172 -0.89 -2.26 -10.71
CA ASN A 172 -1.81 -2.85 -11.67
C ASN A 172 -2.41 -1.78 -12.60
N HIS A 173 -2.59 -2.14 -13.86
CA HIS A 173 -3.10 -1.27 -14.92
C HIS A 173 -2.20 -0.06 -15.27
N LEU A 174 -1.02 0.07 -14.67
CA LEU A 174 -0.03 1.07 -15.02
C LEU A 174 0.96 0.51 -16.05
N ASP A 175 1.39 1.37 -16.97
CA ASP A 175 2.56 1.09 -17.79
C ASP A 175 3.85 1.11 -16.97
N ILE A 176 4.94 0.61 -17.55
CA ILE A 176 6.23 0.47 -16.87
C ILE A 176 6.74 1.81 -16.32
N HIS A 177 6.56 2.92 -17.07
CA HIS A 177 6.99 4.24 -16.63
C HIS A 177 6.29 4.65 -15.33
N HIS A 178 4.97 4.53 -15.29
CA HIS A 178 4.18 4.90 -14.12
C HIS A 178 4.36 3.91 -12.95
N GLN A 179 4.57 2.61 -13.22
CA GLN A 179 4.92 1.64 -12.17
C GLN A 179 6.21 2.06 -11.43
N LEU A 180 7.28 2.35 -12.20
CA LEU A 180 8.54 2.82 -11.64
C LEU A 180 8.37 4.12 -10.86
N LYS A 181 7.60 5.07 -11.40
CA LYS A 181 7.35 6.36 -10.76
C LYS A 181 6.64 6.21 -9.40
N VAL A 182 5.63 5.34 -9.30
CA VAL A 182 4.94 5.05 -8.03
C VAL A 182 5.91 4.47 -7.01
N MET A 183 6.77 3.54 -7.43
CA MET A 183 7.73 2.91 -6.53
C MET A 183 8.87 3.86 -6.12
N GLU A 184 9.37 4.68 -7.04
CA GLU A 184 10.34 5.74 -6.72
C GLU A 184 9.76 6.78 -5.76
N LEU A 185 8.50 7.18 -6.00
CA LEU A 185 7.79 8.06 -5.09
C LEU A 185 7.68 7.47 -3.69
N SER A 186 7.30 6.18 -3.58
CA SER A 186 7.21 5.47 -2.30
C SER A 186 8.50 5.57 -1.48
N ARG A 187 9.67 5.49 -2.13
CA ARG A 187 10.97 5.67 -1.47
C ARG A 187 11.32 7.11 -1.10
N ARG A 188 10.74 8.09 -1.81
CA ARG A 188 10.98 9.52 -1.54
C ARG A 188 10.03 10.08 -0.48
N LEU A 189 8.92 9.40 -0.23
CA LEU A 189 8.01 9.76 0.85
C LEU A 189 8.73 9.59 2.20
N ARG A 190 8.41 10.49 3.13
CA ARG A 190 8.84 10.31 4.54
C ARG A 190 7.87 9.44 5.33
N SER A 191 6.68 9.19 4.81
CA SER A 191 5.71 8.24 5.37
C SER A 191 6.25 6.82 5.27
N THR A 192 5.88 5.98 6.21
CA THR A 192 6.06 4.53 6.12
C THR A 192 5.11 3.99 5.05
N VAL A 193 5.60 3.11 4.20
CA VAL A 193 4.81 2.54 3.10
C VAL A 193 4.74 1.03 3.25
N VAL A 194 3.54 0.47 3.22
CA VAL A 194 3.31 -0.98 3.11
C VAL A 194 2.63 -1.23 1.77
N VAL A 195 3.27 -1.99 0.90
CA VAL A 195 2.79 -2.20 -0.47
C VAL A 195 2.72 -3.68 -0.81
N ALA A 196 1.54 -4.17 -1.21
CA ALA A 196 1.42 -5.49 -1.83
C ALA A 196 1.80 -5.39 -3.30
N LEU A 197 2.67 -6.29 -3.74
CA LEU A 197 3.19 -6.33 -5.10
C LEU A 197 3.12 -7.75 -5.67
N HIS A 198 2.93 -7.83 -6.99
CA HIS A 198 3.07 -9.09 -7.73
C HIS A 198 4.47 -9.23 -8.34
N ASP A 199 5.08 -8.13 -8.74
CA ASP A 199 6.41 -8.13 -9.35
C ASP A 199 7.50 -8.22 -8.26
N ILE A 200 8.15 -9.38 -8.21
CA ILE A 200 9.22 -9.67 -7.27
C ILE A 200 10.43 -8.76 -7.50
N ASN A 201 10.73 -8.42 -8.76
CA ASN A 201 11.88 -7.59 -9.11
C ASN A 201 11.64 -6.12 -8.74
N LEU A 202 10.42 -5.61 -8.89
CA LEU A 202 10.05 -4.29 -8.35
C LEU A 202 10.20 -4.27 -6.83
N ALA A 203 9.69 -5.31 -6.15
CA ALA A 203 9.82 -5.41 -4.69
C ALA A 203 11.29 -5.47 -4.24
N ALA A 204 12.13 -6.29 -4.91
CA ALA A 204 13.55 -6.40 -4.62
C ALA A 204 14.30 -5.08 -4.79
N ARG A 205 13.89 -4.26 -5.74
CA ARG A 205 14.55 -2.99 -6.07
C ARG A 205 14.13 -1.83 -5.18
N PHE A 206 12.88 -1.79 -4.77
CA PHE A 206 12.30 -0.61 -4.14
C PHE A 206 11.92 -0.77 -2.67
N CYS A 207 11.78 -1.99 -2.17
CA CYS A 207 11.43 -2.23 -0.77
C CYS A 207 12.68 -2.43 0.09
N ASP A 208 12.63 -1.89 1.32
CA ASP A 208 13.69 -2.06 2.33
C ASP A 208 13.55 -3.41 3.04
N THR A 209 12.30 -3.85 3.21
CA THR A 209 11.92 -5.12 3.84
C THR A 209 10.86 -5.81 3.00
N LEU A 210 10.92 -7.13 2.90
CA LEU A 210 9.90 -7.96 2.27
C LEU A 210 9.25 -8.88 3.31
N VAL A 211 7.96 -9.10 3.16
CA VAL A 211 7.16 -10.10 3.87
C VAL A 211 6.58 -11.03 2.80
N LEU A 212 7.02 -12.27 2.77
CA LEU A 212 6.56 -13.26 1.81
C LEU A 212 5.48 -14.13 2.42
N MET A 213 4.28 -14.06 1.87
CA MET A 213 3.12 -14.81 2.32
C MET A 213 2.81 -16.01 1.44
N SER A 214 2.45 -17.12 2.07
CA SER A 214 1.92 -18.31 1.39
C SER A 214 0.84 -18.95 2.25
N LYS A 215 -0.30 -19.29 1.67
CA LYS A 215 -1.42 -20.00 2.35
C LYS A 215 -1.82 -19.39 3.70
N GLY A 216 -1.82 -18.06 3.78
CA GLY A 216 -2.22 -17.33 4.99
C GLY A 216 -1.11 -17.10 6.03
N THR A 217 0.08 -17.65 5.86
CA THR A 217 1.19 -17.50 6.79
C THR A 217 2.33 -16.66 6.22
N CYS A 218 3.14 -16.05 7.08
CA CYS A 218 4.41 -15.45 6.72
C CYS A 218 5.48 -16.55 6.62
N VAL A 219 5.99 -16.78 5.40
CA VAL A 219 7.04 -17.78 5.14
C VAL A 219 8.43 -17.21 5.44
N ALA A 220 8.64 -15.94 5.10
CA ALA A 220 9.90 -15.24 5.34
C ALA A 220 9.65 -13.73 5.45
N ALA A 221 10.37 -13.07 6.33
CA ALA A 221 10.38 -11.61 6.45
C ALA A 221 11.82 -11.11 6.67
N GLY A 222 12.16 -9.96 6.06
CA GLY A 222 13.48 -9.36 6.18
C GLY A 222 13.95 -8.63 4.94
N ALA A 223 15.26 -8.37 4.86
CA ALA A 223 15.86 -7.73 3.68
C ALA A 223 15.59 -8.56 2.40
N PRO A 224 15.44 -7.89 1.23
CA PRO A 224 15.16 -8.60 -0.03
C PRO A 224 16.12 -9.76 -0.33
N SER A 225 17.41 -9.59 -0.05
CA SER A 225 18.42 -10.65 -0.27
C SER A 225 18.27 -11.87 0.65
N ALA A 226 17.63 -11.72 1.80
CA ALA A 226 17.36 -12.83 2.72
C ALA A 226 16.06 -13.56 2.37
N VAL A 227 15.04 -12.84 1.93
CA VAL A 227 13.72 -13.39 1.59
C VAL A 227 13.70 -14.03 0.20
N LEU A 228 14.35 -13.39 -0.77
CA LEU A 228 14.37 -13.85 -2.16
C LEU A 228 15.49 -14.89 -2.37
N SER A 229 15.28 -16.10 -1.87
CA SER A 229 16.17 -17.24 -2.14
C SER A 229 15.47 -18.26 -3.07
N PRO A 230 16.20 -18.97 -3.95
CA PRO A 230 15.58 -19.90 -4.91
C PRO A 230 14.70 -20.93 -4.20
N GLY A 231 15.18 -21.60 -3.16
CA GLY A 231 14.40 -22.60 -2.45
C GLY A 231 13.08 -22.08 -1.88
N ILE A 232 13.07 -20.88 -1.28
CA ILE A 232 11.85 -20.26 -0.76
C ILE A 232 10.89 -19.88 -1.91
N LEU A 233 11.42 -19.27 -2.97
CA LEU A 233 10.60 -18.82 -4.11
C LEU A 233 10.02 -20.01 -4.88
N ASP A 234 10.81 -21.04 -5.12
CA ASP A 234 10.38 -22.24 -5.83
C ASP A 234 9.25 -22.96 -5.05
N ASP A 235 9.37 -23.01 -3.73
CA ASP A 235 8.33 -23.60 -2.86
C ASP A 235 7.05 -22.77 -2.84
N VAL A 236 7.16 -21.44 -2.77
CA VAL A 236 6.00 -20.56 -2.66
C VAL A 236 5.28 -20.39 -4.00
N TYR A 237 6.01 -20.17 -5.09
CA TYR A 237 5.43 -19.88 -6.41
C TYR A 237 5.31 -21.12 -7.31
N LYS A 238 5.89 -22.27 -6.90
CA LYS A 238 5.89 -23.53 -7.66
C LYS A 238 6.53 -23.39 -9.04
N VAL A 239 7.64 -22.67 -9.11
CA VAL A 239 8.45 -22.43 -10.30
C VAL A 239 9.91 -22.70 -9.97
N CYS A 240 10.75 -22.82 -10.98
CA CYS A 240 12.21 -22.86 -10.80
C CYS A 240 12.76 -21.44 -10.98
N THR A 241 13.56 -20.95 -10.04
CA THR A 241 14.10 -19.60 -10.09
C THR A 241 15.62 -19.57 -10.08
N HIS A 242 16.17 -18.56 -10.76
CA HIS A 242 17.58 -18.22 -10.72
C HIS A 242 17.77 -16.81 -10.19
N LEU A 243 18.77 -16.60 -9.32
CA LEU A 243 19.10 -15.29 -8.79
C LEU A 243 20.29 -14.69 -9.53
N GLY A 244 20.12 -13.46 -9.99
CA GLY A 244 21.16 -12.60 -10.53
C GLY A 244 21.27 -11.30 -9.75
N ARG A 245 22.06 -10.37 -10.29
CA ARG A 245 22.15 -8.99 -9.79
C ARG A 245 21.72 -8.01 -10.86
N HIS A 246 20.78 -7.14 -10.51
CA HIS A 246 20.42 -6.00 -11.32
C HIS A 246 21.56 -4.96 -11.30
N PRO A 247 21.75 -4.14 -12.38
CA PRO A 247 22.78 -3.07 -12.39
C PRO A 247 22.68 -2.08 -11.22
N SER A 248 21.51 -1.92 -10.60
CA SER A 248 21.33 -1.13 -9.36
C SER A 248 21.85 -1.81 -8.10
N GLY A 249 22.39 -3.04 -8.18
CA GLY A 249 22.83 -3.84 -7.04
C GLY A 249 21.72 -4.68 -6.37
N ALA A 250 20.46 -4.47 -6.72
CA ALA A 250 19.34 -5.25 -6.18
C ALA A 250 19.39 -6.71 -6.66
N VAL A 251 18.78 -7.61 -5.88
CA VAL A 251 18.55 -9.00 -6.31
C VAL A 251 17.63 -8.99 -7.53
N GLN A 252 17.98 -9.79 -8.54
CA GLN A 252 17.16 -10.04 -9.72
C GLN A 252 16.73 -11.49 -9.75
N VAL A 253 15.43 -11.74 -9.84
CA VAL A 253 14.85 -13.07 -9.94
C VAL A 253 14.45 -13.33 -11.38
N THR A 254 14.91 -14.44 -11.93
CA THR A 254 14.53 -14.95 -13.25
C THR A 254 13.81 -16.27 -13.07
N VAL A 255 12.63 -16.42 -13.66
CA VAL A 255 11.91 -17.70 -13.71
C VAL A 255 12.43 -18.48 -14.91
N LEU A 256 12.79 -19.76 -14.68
CA LEU A 256 13.34 -20.68 -15.69
C LEU A 256 12.25 -21.53 -16.35
#